data_9c56f934fd91d0f26926e702a1638db6
#
_entry.id   9c56f934fd91d0f26926e702a1638db6
#
_cell.length_a   1.000
_cell.length_b   1.000
_cell.length_c   1.000
_cell.angle_alpha   90.00
_cell.angle_beta   90.00
_cell.angle_gamma   90.00
#
_symmetry.space_group_name_H-M   'P 1'
#
loop_
_entity.id
_entity.type
_entity.pdbx_description
1 polymer ?
#
loop_
_entity_poly.entity_id
_entity_poly.type
_entity_poly.pdbx_seq_one_letter_code
_entity_poly.pdbx_strand_id
1 'polypeptide(L)'
;DVPATVDQIHRLEEAGCEIIRVAVPDMDAAKAIGAIKSRIHIPLVADIHFDYKLALACVEQGVDKIRINPGNIGGEDRVKLVADACRERKIPIRIGVNGGSLEKELRAKYGGVTAEALAESALGHAALLEKFGFDSICISVKCSSVPVTIGAYRLLSERCSYPLHLGVTEAGTPSMGMVKSAMGIGGLLCLGIGDTLRVTLTADPVEEVYAAKKILRAAGLRKDGPDLIACPTCGRTNIDLIPMA
;
A
#
# COMPACT_ATOMS: atom_id res chain seq x y z
N ASP A 1 -1.96 -20.61 -8.96
CA ASP A 1 -2.09 -21.82 -8.13
C ASP A 1 -2.66 -21.45 -6.77
N VAL A 2 -3.93 -21.83 -6.51
CA VAL A 2 -4.66 -21.46 -5.27
C VAL A 2 -3.98 -22.04 -4.02
N PRO A 3 -3.63 -23.33 -3.92
CA PRO A 3 -2.95 -23.88 -2.76
C PRO A 3 -1.68 -23.12 -2.38
N ALA A 4 -0.77 -22.92 -3.32
CA ALA A 4 0.49 -22.22 -3.06
C ALA A 4 0.29 -20.76 -2.60
N THR A 5 -0.73 -20.08 -3.16
CA THR A 5 -1.10 -18.72 -2.73
C THR A 5 -1.64 -18.72 -1.31
N VAL A 6 -2.49 -19.68 -0.96
CA VAL A 6 -3.05 -19.81 0.41
C VAL A 6 -1.94 -20.11 1.42
N ASP A 7 -1.02 -21.04 1.10
CA ASP A 7 0.12 -21.35 1.98
C ASP A 7 1.03 -20.14 2.21
N GLN A 8 1.27 -19.34 1.16
CA GLN A 8 2.02 -18.09 1.31
C GLN A 8 1.27 -17.09 2.19
N ILE A 9 -0.05 -16.96 2.05
CA ILE A 9 -0.87 -16.07 2.87
C ILE A 9 -0.85 -16.52 4.34
N HIS A 10 -0.97 -17.81 4.63
CA HIS A 10 -0.88 -18.32 6.00
C HIS A 10 0.45 -17.99 6.66
N ARG A 11 1.58 -18.14 5.96
CA ARG A 11 2.90 -17.70 6.47
C ARG A 11 2.93 -16.20 6.79
N LEU A 12 2.25 -15.39 5.99
CA LEU A 12 2.13 -13.94 6.22
C LEU A 12 1.21 -13.63 7.41
N GLU A 13 0.09 -14.35 7.56
CA GLU A 13 -0.79 -14.27 8.74
C GLU A 13 -0.03 -14.60 10.02
N GLU A 14 0.73 -15.69 10.04
CA GLU A 14 1.59 -16.09 11.17
C GLU A 14 2.64 -15.02 11.50
N ALA A 15 3.22 -14.38 10.48
CA ALA A 15 4.11 -13.24 10.67
C ALA A 15 3.38 -11.99 11.21
N GLY A 16 2.03 -11.98 11.19
CA GLY A 16 1.16 -10.91 11.67
C GLY A 16 0.82 -9.87 10.61
N CYS A 17 0.72 -10.27 9.36
CA CYS A 17 0.08 -9.48 8.31
C CYS A 17 -1.41 -9.33 8.63
N GLU A 18 -1.95 -8.12 8.48
CA GLU A 18 -3.34 -7.82 8.83
C GLU A 18 -4.24 -7.66 7.60
N ILE A 19 -3.67 -7.40 6.42
CA ILE A 19 -4.38 -7.25 5.14
C ILE A 19 -3.47 -7.80 4.04
N ILE A 20 -3.96 -8.72 3.23
CA ILE A 20 -3.21 -9.28 2.11
C ILE A 20 -3.66 -8.69 0.77
N ARG A 21 -2.71 -8.49 -0.13
CA ARG A 21 -2.99 -8.06 -1.51
C ARG A 21 -2.44 -9.09 -2.50
N VAL A 22 -3.29 -9.51 -3.43
CA VAL A 22 -2.91 -10.39 -4.54
C VAL A 22 -3.04 -9.67 -5.87
N ALA A 23 -2.12 -9.92 -6.79
CA ALA A 23 -2.22 -9.45 -8.17
C ALA A 23 -3.23 -10.32 -8.93
N VAL A 24 -4.02 -9.67 -9.79
CA VAL A 24 -5.01 -10.34 -10.64
C VAL A 24 -4.68 -10.04 -12.10
N PRO A 25 -3.80 -10.83 -12.72
CA PRO A 25 -3.34 -10.58 -14.09
C PRO A 25 -4.35 -10.99 -15.16
N ASP A 26 -5.22 -11.95 -14.86
CA ASP A 26 -6.15 -12.56 -15.82
C ASP A 26 -7.46 -13.01 -15.14
N MET A 27 -8.39 -13.53 -15.95
CA MET A 27 -9.71 -13.97 -15.50
C MET A 27 -9.66 -15.23 -14.63
N ASP A 28 -8.68 -16.09 -14.82
CA ASP A 28 -8.54 -17.30 -13.99
C ASP A 28 -8.09 -16.91 -12.57
N ALA A 29 -7.20 -15.95 -12.45
CA ALA A 29 -6.82 -15.35 -11.16
C ALA A 29 -8.00 -14.64 -10.49
N ALA A 30 -8.83 -13.91 -11.26
CA ALA A 30 -10.03 -13.27 -10.74
C ALA A 30 -11.04 -14.28 -10.17
N LYS A 31 -11.30 -15.37 -10.89
CA LYS A 31 -12.18 -16.46 -10.45
C LYS A 31 -11.64 -17.21 -9.23
N ALA A 32 -10.32 -17.24 -9.04
CA ALA A 32 -9.68 -17.90 -7.92
C ALA A 32 -9.84 -17.13 -6.58
N ILE A 33 -10.22 -15.84 -6.60
CA ILE A 33 -10.35 -14.99 -5.41
C ILE A 33 -11.26 -15.62 -4.35
N GLY A 34 -12.44 -16.13 -4.73
CA GLY A 34 -13.38 -16.76 -3.82
C GLY A 34 -12.81 -18.01 -3.13
N ALA A 35 -12.08 -18.84 -3.88
CA ALA A 35 -11.42 -20.04 -3.36
C ALA A 35 -10.25 -19.71 -2.42
N ILE A 36 -9.52 -18.62 -2.66
CA ILE A 36 -8.47 -18.13 -1.78
C ILE A 36 -9.11 -17.56 -0.50
N LYS A 37 -10.08 -16.66 -0.65
CA LYS A 37 -10.74 -15.99 0.47
C LYS A 37 -11.39 -16.97 1.46
N SER A 38 -11.97 -18.06 0.99
CA SER A 38 -12.59 -19.06 1.87
C SER A 38 -11.59 -19.83 2.76
N ARG A 39 -10.29 -19.67 2.55
CA ARG A 39 -9.21 -20.39 3.25
C ARG A 39 -8.30 -19.51 4.07
N ILE A 40 -8.49 -18.19 4.06
CA ILE A 40 -7.67 -17.21 4.79
C ILE A 40 -8.51 -16.47 5.81
N HIS A 41 -7.87 -15.84 6.80
CA HIS A 41 -8.55 -15.19 7.92
C HIS A 41 -8.49 -13.66 7.85
N ILE A 42 -7.58 -13.12 7.06
CA ILE A 42 -7.39 -11.66 6.90
C ILE A 42 -8.06 -11.13 5.64
N PRO A 43 -8.43 -9.84 5.60
CA PRO A 43 -9.01 -9.21 4.42
C PRO A 43 -8.12 -9.32 3.18
N LEU A 44 -8.77 -9.61 2.04
CA LEU A 44 -8.12 -9.79 0.73
C LEU A 44 -8.34 -8.58 -0.17
N VAL A 45 -7.26 -8.02 -0.70
CA VAL A 45 -7.28 -6.92 -1.69
C VAL A 45 -6.89 -7.47 -3.06
N ALA A 46 -7.73 -7.28 -4.07
CA ALA A 46 -7.41 -7.57 -5.47
C ALA A 46 -6.75 -6.36 -6.14
N ASP A 47 -5.57 -6.57 -6.71
CA ASP A 47 -4.80 -5.53 -7.41
C ASP A 47 -5.01 -5.64 -8.93
N ILE A 48 -5.82 -4.73 -9.47
CA ILE A 48 -6.20 -4.68 -10.88
C ILE A 48 -5.43 -3.57 -11.58
N HIS A 49 -4.70 -3.91 -12.64
CA HIS A 49 -3.84 -2.94 -13.32
C HIS A 49 -4.52 -2.27 -14.51
N PHE A 50 -5.20 -3.02 -15.39
CA PHE A 50 -5.65 -2.50 -16.70
C PHE A 50 -7.08 -2.88 -17.09
N ASP A 51 -7.57 -4.06 -16.72
CA ASP A 51 -8.88 -4.55 -17.19
C ASP A 51 -9.95 -4.46 -16.11
N TYR A 52 -10.93 -3.56 -16.32
CA TYR A 52 -12.08 -3.39 -15.44
C TYR A 52 -12.92 -4.68 -15.26
N LYS A 53 -12.92 -5.59 -16.25
CA LYS A 53 -13.67 -6.85 -16.16
C LYS A 53 -13.11 -7.76 -15.06
N LEU A 54 -11.79 -7.71 -14.82
CA LEU A 54 -11.17 -8.43 -13.72
C LEU A 54 -11.64 -7.87 -12.36
N ALA A 55 -11.79 -6.54 -12.26
CA ALA A 55 -12.34 -5.92 -11.05
C ALA A 55 -13.77 -6.40 -10.78
N LEU A 56 -14.65 -6.40 -11.79
CA LEU A 56 -16.02 -6.90 -11.69
C LEU A 56 -16.05 -8.37 -11.25
N ALA A 57 -15.24 -9.22 -11.87
CA ALA A 57 -15.14 -10.64 -11.51
C ALA A 57 -14.66 -10.81 -10.05
N CYS A 58 -13.67 -10.05 -9.58
CA CYS A 58 -13.23 -10.10 -8.17
C CYS A 58 -14.32 -9.65 -7.20
N VAL A 59 -15.11 -8.63 -7.57
CA VAL A 59 -16.27 -8.17 -6.79
C VAL A 59 -17.31 -9.29 -6.67
N GLU A 60 -17.61 -10.02 -7.74
CA GLU A 60 -18.51 -11.17 -7.75
C GLU A 60 -18.00 -12.30 -6.83
N GLN A 61 -16.70 -12.52 -6.79
CA GLN A 61 -16.05 -13.51 -5.92
C GLN A 61 -15.93 -13.07 -4.44
N GLY A 62 -16.41 -11.88 -4.10
CA GLY A 62 -16.51 -11.40 -2.71
C GLY A 62 -15.18 -10.94 -2.11
N VAL A 63 -14.31 -10.33 -2.91
CA VAL A 63 -13.09 -9.66 -2.42
C VAL A 63 -13.43 -8.56 -1.42
N ASP A 64 -12.53 -8.27 -0.46
CA ASP A 64 -12.79 -7.25 0.57
C ASP A 64 -12.43 -5.82 0.12
N LYS A 65 -11.56 -5.68 -0.86
CA LYS A 65 -11.15 -4.38 -1.43
C LYS A 65 -10.62 -4.54 -2.84
N ILE A 66 -10.91 -3.59 -3.71
CA ILE A 66 -10.29 -3.48 -5.03
C ILE A 66 -9.21 -2.39 -4.99
N ARG A 67 -8.04 -2.67 -5.56
CA ARG A 67 -7.04 -1.64 -5.86
C ARG A 67 -6.99 -1.42 -7.36
N ILE A 68 -7.19 -0.20 -7.78
CA ILE A 68 -7.08 0.24 -9.18
C ILE A 68 -6.29 1.54 -9.28
N ASN A 69 -5.82 1.82 -10.49
CA ASN A 69 -5.54 3.19 -10.93
C ASN A 69 -6.64 3.55 -11.95
N PRO A 70 -7.59 4.44 -11.63
CA PRO A 70 -8.70 4.77 -12.53
C PRO A 70 -8.23 5.24 -13.91
N GLY A 71 -7.08 5.90 -14.01
CA GLY A 71 -6.48 6.30 -15.28
C GLY A 71 -6.03 5.13 -16.19
N ASN A 72 -5.89 3.92 -15.65
CA ASN A 72 -5.37 2.76 -16.40
C ASN A 72 -6.45 1.75 -16.79
N ILE A 73 -7.63 1.76 -16.15
CA ILE A 73 -8.66 0.74 -16.39
C ILE A 73 -9.62 1.08 -17.54
N GLY A 74 -9.40 2.21 -18.19
CA GLY A 74 -10.14 2.68 -19.37
C GLY A 74 -10.91 3.97 -19.13
N GLY A 75 -11.88 4.25 -20.01
CA GLY A 75 -12.68 5.47 -19.93
C GLY A 75 -13.60 5.56 -18.70
N GLU A 76 -14.19 6.74 -18.46
CA GLU A 76 -15.08 7.02 -17.33
C GLU A 76 -16.20 5.98 -17.17
N ASP A 77 -16.78 5.49 -18.27
CA ASP A 77 -17.84 4.47 -18.25
C ASP A 77 -17.40 3.19 -17.56
N ARG A 78 -16.14 2.77 -17.77
CA ARG A 78 -15.57 1.56 -17.14
C ARG A 78 -15.30 1.79 -15.66
N VAL A 79 -14.80 2.97 -15.30
CA VAL A 79 -14.62 3.36 -13.89
C VAL A 79 -15.98 3.37 -13.18
N LYS A 80 -17.02 3.90 -13.82
CA LYS A 80 -18.39 3.89 -13.29
C LYS A 80 -18.91 2.48 -13.03
N LEU A 81 -18.72 1.55 -13.97
CA LEU A 81 -19.15 0.15 -13.79
C LEU A 81 -18.50 -0.49 -12.55
N VAL A 82 -17.19 -0.25 -12.35
CA VAL A 82 -16.48 -0.76 -11.17
C VAL A 82 -16.99 -0.10 -9.89
N ALA A 83 -17.19 1.22 -9.91
CA ALA A 83 -17.72 1.95 -8.75
C ALA A 83 -19.12 1.47 -8.36
N ASP A 84 -20.02 1.26 -9.34
CA ASP A 84 -21.38 0.77 -9.12
C ASP A 84 -21.35 -0.63 -8.50
N ALA A 85 -20.58 -1.55 -9.06
CA ALA A 85 -20.46 -2.92 -8.55
C ALA A 85 -19.88 -2.95 -7.12
N CYS A 86 -18.86 -2.14 -6.85
CA CYS A 86 -18.27 -2.02 -5.52
C CYS A 86 -19.25 -1.41 -4.51
N ARG A 87 -20.05 -0.41 -4.92
CA ARG A 87 -21.06 0.22 -4.06
C ARG A 87 -22.16 -0.76 -3.66
N GLU A 88 -22.69 -1.54 -4.61
CA GLU A 88 -23.73 -2.55 -4.35
C GLU A 88 -23.31 -3.57 -3.29
N ARG A 89 -22.03 -3.94 -3.29
CA ARG A 89 -21.46 -4.93 -2.36
C ARG A 89 -20.70 -4.31 -1.18
N LYS A 90 -20.70 -2.99 -1.05
CA LYS A 90 -20.00 -2.24 0.01
C LYS A 90 -18.49 -2.53 0.06
N ILE A 91 -17.88 -2.72 -1.10
CA ILE A 91 -16.45 -3.00 -1.25
C ILE A 91 -15.71 -1.68 -1.47
N PRO A 92 -14.76 -1.29 -0.61
CA PRO A 92 -13.98 -0.08 -0.80
C PRO A 92 -13.01 -0.18 -1.98
N ILE A 93 -12.72 0.97 -2.60
CA ILE A 93 -11.74 1.09 -3.66
C ILE A 93 -10.50 1.80 -3.14
N ARG A 94 -9.33 1.21 -3.34
CA ARG A 94 -8.06 1.91 -3.17
C ARG A 94 -7.57 2.45 -4.49
N ILE A 95 -7.47 3.77 -4.59
CA ILE A 95 -6.76 4.48 -5.67
C ILE A 95 -5.27 4.29 -5.46
N GLY A 96 -4.57 3.76 -6.46
CA GLY A 96 -3.13 3.53 -6.37
C GLY A 96 -2.38 4.27 -7.47
N VAL A 97 -1.86 5.45 -7.15
CA VAL A 97 -0.99 6.23 -8.04
C VAL A 97 0.47 5.85 -7.80
N ASN A 98 1.21 5.61 -8.86
CA ASN A 98 2.65 5.36 -8.81
C ASN A 98 3.39 6.35 -9.71
N GLY A 99 4.56 6.81 -9.29
CA GLY A 99 5.38 7.73 -10.08
C GLY A 99 5.72 7.22 -11.47
N GLY A 100 5.91 5.89 -11.64
CA GLY A 100 6.16 5.27 -12.94
C GLY A 100 5.00 5.30 -13.92
N SER A 101 3.76 5.38 -13.43
CA SER A 101 2.51 5.39 -14.22
C SER A 101 1.74 6.71 -14.12
N LEU A 102 2.42 7.79 -13.75
CA LEU A 102 1.83 9.13 -13.70
C LEU A 102 1.43 9.59 -15.11
N GLU A 103 0.29 10.22 -15.24
CA GLU A 103 -0.29 10.74 -16.49
C GLU A 103 0.70 11.69 -17.20
N LYS A 104 0.76 11.59 -18.53
CA LYS A 104 1.70 12.37 -19.34
C LYS A 104 1.47 13.88 -19.22
N GLU A 105 0.21 14.28 -19.12
CA GLU A 105 -0.22 15.67 -18.98
C GLU A 105 0.27 16.26 -17.64
N LEU A 106 0.10 15.52 -16.55
CA LEU A 106 0.59 15.95 -15.24
C LEU A 106 2.12 15.96 -15.18
N ARG A 107 2.77 14.96 -15.78
CA ARG A 107 4.22 14.93 -15.87
C ARG A 107 4.77 16.13 -16.67
N ALA A 108 4.09 16.53 -17.76
CA ALA A 108 4.45 17.72 -18.54
C ALA A 108 4.20 19.02 -17.76
N LYS A 109 3.04 19.12 -17.08
CA LYS A 109 2.66 20.28 -16.26
C LYS A 109 3.67 20.57 -15.14
N TYR A 110 4.17 19.54 -14.47
CA TYR A 110 5.04 19.67 -13.29
C TYR A 110 6.53 19.42 -13.59
N GLY A 111 6.89 19.19 -14.84
CA GLY A 111 8.27 18.93 -15.23
C GLY A 111 8.84 17.58 -14.77
N GLY A 112 7.96 16.62 -14.40
CA GLY A 112 8.39 15.30 -13.94
C GLY A 112 7.48 14.69 -12.88
N VAL A 113 8.03 13.72 -12.13
CA VAL A 113 7.35 13.10 -11.00
C VAL A 113 7.62 13.94 -9.75
N THR A 114 6.69 14.80 -9.38
CA THR A 114 6.75 15.66 -8.19
C THR A 114 5.68 15.29 -7.17
N ALA A 115 5.79 15.81 -5.97
CA ALA A 115 4.78 15.62 -4.91
C ALA A 115 3.41 16.17 -5.33
N GLU A 116 3.41 17.34 -5.96
CA GLU A 116 2.21 18.01 -6.46
C GLU A 116 1.54 17.22 -7.58
N ALA A 117 2.32 16.70 -8.52
CA ALA A 117 1.80 15.89 -9.63
C ALA A 117 1.13 14.60 -9.13
N LEU A 118 1.75 13.91 -8.16
CA LEU A 118 1.18 12.69 -7.56
C LEU A 118 -0.09 12.99 -6.76
N ALA A 119 -0.10 14.08 -6.00
CA ALA A 119 -1.26 14.49 -5.22
C ALA A 119 -2.42 14.91 -6.13
N GLU A 120 -2.16 15.69 -7.18
CA GLU A 120 -3.18 16.10 -8.16
C GLU A 120 -3.79 14.91 -8.90
N SER A 121 -2.96 13.94 -9.33
CA SER A 121 -3.42 12.69 -9.94
C SER A 121 -4.37 11.93 -9.00
N ALA A 122 -3.96 11.74 -7.75
CA ALA A 122 -4.76 11.00 -6.77
C ALA A 122 -6.09 11.68 -6.44
N LEU A 123 -6.09 13.00 -6.29
CA LEU A 123 -7.31 13.79 -6.05
C LEU A 123 -8.23 13.81 -7.27
N GLY A 124 -7.68 13.90 -8.48
CA GLY A 124 -8.45 13.80 -9.72
C GLY A 124 -9.16 12.45 -9.85
N HIS A 125 -8.49 11.37 -9.49
CA HIS A 125 -9.10 10.04 -9.47
C HIS A 125 -10.15 9.87 -8.37
N ALA A 126 -9.96 10.50 -7.20
CA ALA A 126 -10.98 10.52 -6.16
C ALA A 126 -12.23 11.29 -6.62
N ALA A 127 -12.06 12.48 -7.19
CA ALA A 127 -13.15 13.28 -7.75
C ALA A 127 -13.91 12.53 -8.86
N LEU A 128 -13.23 11.72 -9.66
CA LEU A 128 -13.89 10.87 -10.66
C LEU A 128 -14.80 9.82 -10.03
N LEU A 129 -14.38 9.18 -8.94
CA LEU A 129 -15.22 8.22 -8.20
C LEU A 129 -16.40 8.94 -7.51
N GLU A 130 -16.14 10.10 -6.90
CA GLU A 130 -17.18 10.95 -6.28
C GLU A 130 -18.24 11.40 -7.28
N LYS A 131 -17.85 11.73 -8.52
CA LYS A 131 -18.77 12.04 -9.64
C LYS A 131 -19.80 10.92 -9.87
N PHE A 132 -19.44 9.67 -9.58
CA PHE A 132 -20.33 8.52 -9.66
C PHE A 132 -20.99 8.15 -8.33
N GLY A 133 -20.92 9.03 -7.32
CA GLY A 133 -21.51 8.80 -6.00
C GLY A 133 -20.80 7.71 -5.20
N PHE A 134 -19.48 7.52 -5.40
CA PHE A 134 -18.68 6.55 -4.67
C PHE A 134 -17.66 7.25 -3.77
N ASP A 135 -17.75 7.03 -2.46
CA ASP A 135 -16.96 7.70 -1.41
C ASP A 135 -16.18 6.74 -0.49
N SER A 136 -16.39 5.43 -0.65
CA SER A 136 -15.61 4.42 0.12
C SER A 136 -14.21 4.26 -0.47
N ILE A 137 -13.42 5.32 -0.38
CA ILE A 137 -12.12 5.47 -1.04
C ILE A 137 -10.98 5.38 -0.01
N CYS A 138 -9.89 4.76 -0.41
CA CYS A 138 -8.58 4.83 0.22
C CYS A 138 -7.56 5.28 -0.83
N ILE A 139 -6.58 6.11 -0.46
CA ILE A 139 -5.61 6.64 -1.41
C ILE A 139 -4.20 6.12 -1.11
N SER A 140 -3.47 5.75 -2.15
CA SER A 140 -2.04 5.49 -2.05
C SER A 140 -1.29 6.17 -3.19
N VAL A 141 -0.22 6.92 -2.85
CA VAL A 141 0.71 7.52 -3.79
C VAL A 141 2.11 7.02 -3.48
N LYS A 142 2.77 6.41 -4.46
CA LYS A 142 4.06 5.75 -4.24
C LYS A 142 5.09 6.20 -5.27
N CYS A 143 6.29 6.50 -4.77
CA CYS A 143 7.44 6.83 -5.59
C CYS A 143 8.68 6.17 -4.98
N SER A 144 9.75 5.99 -5.76
CA SER A 144 11.06 5.53 -5.28
C SER A 144 11.85 6.63 -4.54
N SER A 145 11.45 7.89 -4.73
CA SER A 145 11.99 9.05 -4.01
C SER A 145 11.24 9.27 -2.70
N VAL A 146 11.94 9.14 -1.59
CA VAL A 146 11.38 9.37 -0.23
C VAL A 146 10.88 10.81 -0.06
N PRO A 147 11.64 11.88 -0.43
CA PRO A 147 11.15 13.25 -0.30
C PRO A 147 9.87 13.52 -1.09
N VAL A 148 9.78 13.01 -2.32
CA VAL A 148 8.57 13.15 -3.17
C VAL A 148 7.39 12.40 -2.54
N THR A 149 7.61 11.20 -2.02
CA THR A 149 6.57 10.42 -1.34
C THR A 149 6.04 11.16 -0.10
N ILE A 150 6.92 11.65 0.76
CA ILE A 150 6.52 12.41 1.96
C ILE A 150 5.74 13.67 1.56
N GLY A 151 6.25 14.43 0.59
CA GLY A 151 5.57 15.65 0.10
C GLY A 151 4.17 15.35 -0.43
N ALA A 152 4.00 14.29 -1.23
CA ALA A 152 2.71 13.91 -1.80
C ALA A 152 1.68 13.52 -0.71
N TYR A 153 2.08 12.71 0.28
CA TYR A 153 1.17 12.34 1.37
C TYR A 153 0.83 13.51 2.28
N ARG A 154 1.75 14.45 2.53
CA ARG A 154 1.44 15.68 3.26
C ARG A 154 0.39 16.52 2.54
N LEU A 155 0.58 16.74 1.23
CA LEU A 155 -0.41 17.45 0.41
C LEU A 155 -1.79 16.78 0.43
N LEU A 156 -1.83 15.44 0.37
CA LEU A 156 -3.08 14.68 0.45
C LEU A 156 -3.74 14.82 1.82
N SER A 157 -2.99 14.71 2.91
CA SER A 157 -3.53 14.84 4.27
C SER A 157 -4.12 16.21 4.57
N GLU A 158 -3.64 17.26 3.86
CA GLU A 158 -4.16 18.63 3.96
C GLU A 158 -5.40 18.87 3.09
N ARG A 159 -5.61 18.04 2.03
CA ARG A 159 -6.61 18.32 0.98
C ARG A 159 -7.77 17.33 0.93
N CYS A 160 -7.68 16.19 1.60
CA CYS A 160 -8.76 15.21 1.67
C CYS A 160 -8.77 14.49 3.02
N SER A 161 -9.92 13.89 3.36
CA SER A 161 -10.12 13.09 4.57
C SER A 161 -10.10 11.59 4.32
N TYR A 162 -9.76 11.15 3.12
CA TYR A 162 -9.70 9.73 2.79
C TYR A 162 -8.54 9.02 3.49
N PRO A 163 -8.73 7.78 3.98
CA PRO A 163 -7.65 6.98 4.54
C PRO A 163 -6.47 6.84 3.58
N LEU A 164 -5.26 6.97 4.10
CA LEU A 164 -4.01 6.95 3.35
C LEU A 164 -3.26 5.63 3.56
N HIS A 165 -2.94 4.96 2.45
CA HIS A 165 -2.14 3.74 2.47
C HIS A 165 -0.69 4.04 2.09
N LEU A 166 0.19 4.04 3.09
CA LEU A 166 1.59 4.42 2.95
C LEU A 166 2.44 3.35 2.27
N GLY A 167 3.48 3.78 1.59
CA GLY A 167 4.52 2.90 1.06
C GLY A 167 5.50 3.62 0.16
N VAL A 168 6.71 3.05 0.08
CA VAL A 168 7.73 3.41 -0.90
C VAL A 168 7.80 2.28 -1.91
N THR A 169 7.80 2.59 -3.22
CA THR A 169 7.95 1.58 -4.28
C THR A 169 9.37 1.54 -4.81
N GLU A 170 9.79 0.39 -5.36
CA GLU A 170 11.14 0.24 -5.95
C GLU A 170 12.24 0.67 -4.95
N ALA A 171 12.08 0.23 -3.70
CA ALA A 171 12.95 0.68 -2.61
C ALA A 171 14.38 0.12 -2.71
N GLY A 172 14.59 -0.95 -3.49
CA GLY A 172 15.90 -1.56 -3.74
C GLY A 172 16.18 -2.79 -2.88
N THR A 173 17.46 -3.02 -2.58
CA THR A 173 17.90 -4.16 -1.75
C THR A 173 17.25 -4.15 -0.36
N PRO A 174 17.19 -5.29 0.36
CA PRO A 174 16.59 -5.35 1.69
C PRO A 174 17.13 -4.27 2.65
N SER A 175 18.44 -4.05 2.67
CA SER A 175 19.08 -3.05 3.52
C SER A 175 18.63 -1.61 3.16
N MET A 176 18.81 -1.20 1.91
CA MET A 176 18.41 0.15 1.47
C MET A 176 16.89 0.33 1.45
N GLY A 177 16.16 -0.73 1.09
CA GLY A 177 14.69 -0.73 1.12
C GLY A 177 14.13 -0.52 2.53
N MET A 178 14.78 -1.09 3.55
CA MET A 178 14.43 -0.85 4.95
C MET A 178 14.67 0.61 5.34
N VAL A 179 15.81 1.19 4.97
CA VAL A 179 16.13 2.61 5.24
C VAL A 179 15.12 3.54 4.57
N LYS A 180 14.85 3.36 3.27
CA LYS A 180 13.87 4.17 2.54
C LYS A 180 12.45 4.03 3.13
N SER A 181 12.05 2.82 3.49
CA SER A 181 10.73 2.56 4.09
C SER A 181 10.63 3.19 5.50
N ALA A 182 11.66 3.07 6.31
CA ALA A 182 11.70 3.70 7.63
C ALA A 182 11.61 5.23 7.53
N MET A 183 12.32 5.84 6.59
CA MET A 183 12.25 7.29 6.35
C MET A 183 10.89 7.72 5.79
N GLY A 184 10.42 7.04 4.73
CA GLY A 184 9.21 7.44 4.00
C GLY A 184 7.93 7.12 4.77
N ILE A 185 7.82 5.90 5.30
CA ILE A 185 6.64 5.46 6.07
C ILE A 185 6.76 5.97 7.51
N GLY A 186 7.87 5.69 8.19
CA GLY A 186 8.07 6.09 9.58
C GLY A 186 8.00 7.60 9.77
N GLY A 187 8.62 8.38 8.86
CA GLY A 187 8.53 9.84 8.89
C GLY A 187 7.10 10.37 8.81
N LEU A 188 6.25 9.79 7.95
CA LEU A 188 4.83 10.15 7.85
C LEU A 188 4.05 9.76 9.10
N LEU A 189 4.27 8.55 9.62
CA LEU A 189 3.64 8.06 10.85
C LEU A 189 3.96 8.96 12.05
N CYS A 190 5.19 9.46 12.17
CA CYS A 190 5.59 10.42 13.21
C CYS A 190 4.89 11.79 13.07
N LEU A 191 4.36 12.11 11.88
CA LEU A 191 3.54 13.31 11.63
C LEU A 191 2.03 13.03 11.82
N GLY A 192 1.63 11.81 12.24
CA GLY A 192 0.23 11.41 12.37
C GLY A 192 -0.45 11.15 11.03
N ILE A 193 0.31 10.92 9.95
CA ILE A 193 -0.21 10.69 8.60
C ILE A 193 -0.12 9.19 8.26
N GLY A 194 -1.24 8.59 7.87
CA GLY A 194 -1.33 7.22 7.38
C GLY A 194 -2.18 6.31 8.25
N ASP A 195 -2.96 5.43 7.60
CA ASP A 195 -3.92 4.53 8.24
C ASP A 195 -3.53 3.07 8.03
N THR A 196 -2.95 2.76 6.89
CA THR A 196 -2.38 1.44 6.56
C THR A 196 -1.04 1.63 5.85
N LEU A 197 -0.22 0.60 5.83
CA LEU A 197 1.10 0.66 5.20
C LEU A 197 1.49 -0.65 4.51
N ARG A 198 2.43 -0.55 3.57
CA ARG A 198 3.15 -1.70 3.01
C ARG A 198 4.61 -1.36 2.81
N VAL A 199 5.48 -2.15 3.39
CA VAL A 199 6.91 -2.17 3.03
C VAL A 199 7.08 -2.97 1.74
N THR A 200 8.04 -2.61 0.90
CA THR A 200 8.39 -3.33 -0.33
C THR A 200 9.90 -3.57 -0.33
N LEU A 201 10.28 -4.85 -0.33
CA LEU A 201 11.67 -5.30 -0.33
C LEU A 201 11.89 -6.31 -1.47
N THR A 202 13.12 -6.40 -1.99
CA THR A 202 13.51 -7.50 -2.87
C THR A 202 13.93 -8.69 -2.00
N ALA A 203 12.95 -9.31 -1.31
CA ALA A 203 13.13 -10.42 -0.35
C ALA A 203 11.85 -11.25 -0.24
N ASP A 204 11.84 -12.28 0.62
CA ASP A 204 10.61 -13.00 0.97
C ASP A 204 9.59 -12.01 1.56
N PRO A 205 8.31 -12.04 1.13
CA PRO A 205 7.27 -11.12 1.63
C PRO A 205 7.08 -11.13 3.16
N VAL A 206 7.45 -12.20 3.85
CA VAL A 206 7.44 -12.27 5.34
C VAL A 206 8.37 -11.21 5.94
N GLU A 207 9.52 -10.96 5.32
CA GLU A 207 10.46 -9.91 5.76
C GLU A 207 9.85 -8.50 5.66
N GLU A 208 8.94 -8.26 4.71
CA GLU A 208 8.20 -6.99 4.60
C GLU A 208 7.32 -6.77 5.83
N VAL A 209 6.68 -7.84 6.36
CA VAL A 209 5.85 -7.77 7.57
C VAL A 209 6.70 -7.47 8.80
N TYR A 210 7.85 -8.13 8.96
CA TYR A 210 8.76 -7.86 10.07
C TYR A 210 9.34 -6.44 10.01
N ALA A 211 9.70 -5.96 8.81
CA ALA A 211 10.16 -4.60 8.60
C ALA A 211 9.06 -3.57 8.95
N ALA A 212 7.82 -3.83 8.54
CA ALA A 212 6.66 -2.99 8.88
C ALA A 212 6.44 -2.90 10.40
N LYS A 213 6.51 -4.04 11.11
CA LYS A 213 6.40 -4.08 12.58
C LYS A 213 7.50 -3.29 13.26
N LYS A 214 8.76 -3.39 12.78
CA LYS A 214 9.89 -2.61 13.30
C LYS A 214 9.66 -1.10 13.13
N ILE A 215 9.16 -0.66 11.97
CA ILE A 215 8.83 0.75 11.70
C ILE A 215 7.73 1.23 12.65
N LEU A 216 6.64 0.45 12.82
CA LEU A 216 5.54 0.80 13.73
C LEU A 216 6.01 0.89 15.18
N ARG A 217 6.89 -0.01 15.63
CA ARG A 217 7.48 0.05 16.98
C ARG A 217 8.35 1.28 17.14
N ALA A 218 9.24 1.57 16.21
CA ALA A 218 10.10 2.75 16.23
C ALA A 218 9.30 4.06 16.22
N ALA A 219 8.11 4.07 15.56
CA ALA A 219 7.18 5.20 15.58
C ALA A 219 6.30 5.26 16.85
N GLY A 220 6.44 4.32 17.79
CA GLY A 220 5.65 4.28 19.04
C GLY A 220 4.20 3.82 18.85
N LEU A 221 3.84 3.32 17.66
CA LEU A 221 2.47 2.91 17.31
C LEU A 221 2.18 1.43 17.60
N ARG A 222 3.20 0.65 17.91
CA ARG A 222 3.09 -0.75 18.28
C ARG A 222 3.95 -1.07 19.50
N LYS A 223 3.37 -1.84 20.44
CA LYS A 223 4.01 -2.22 21.72
C LYS A 223 3.94 -3.74 21.90
N ASP A 224 4.56 -4.49 21.00
CA ASP A 224 4.51 -5.96 20.97
C ASP A 224 5.85 -6.61 21.38
N GLY A 225 6.56 -6.05 22.33
CA GLY A 225 7.81 -6.60 22.85
C GLY A 225 8.66 -5.56 23.60
N PRO A 226 9.80 -5.98 24.14
CA PRO A 226 10.71 -5.07 24.83
C PRO A 226 11.35 -4.09 23.84
N ASP A 227 11.62 -2.88 24.32
CA ASP A 227 12.44 -1.91 23.61
C ASP A 227 13.89 -2.01 24.12
N LEU A 228 14.79 -2.45 23.26
CA LEU A 228 16.20 -2.62 23.60
C LEU A 228 16.92 -1.27 23.45
N ILE A 229 17.26 -0.67 24.58
CA ILE A 229 18.07 0.54 24.64
C ILE A 229 19.52 0.15 24.96
N ALA A 230 20.41 0.25 23.99
CA ALA A 230 21.82 -0.08 24.14
C ALA A 230 22.70 1.18 24.03
N CYS A 231 23.65 1.33 24.96
CA CYS A 231 24.63 2.41 24.90
C CYS A 231 25.67 2.12 23.79
N PRO A 232 26.08 3.12 22.96
CA PRO A 232 27.08 2.89 21.89
C PRO A 232 28.51 2.71 22.39
N THR A 233 28.71 2.55 23.68
CA THR A 233 30.02 2.50 24.39
C THR A 233 30.81 3.79 24.36
N CYS A 234 31.61 4.05 25.37
CA CYS A 234 32.53 5.19 25.47
C CYS A 234 33.71 4.83 26.37
N GLY A 235 34.65 5.77 26.61
CA GLY A 235 35.82 5.54 27.47
C GLY A 235 35.52 5.16 28.92
N ARG A 236 34.27 5.21 29.36
CA ARG A 236 33.81 4.77 30.69
C ARG A 236 33.26 3.33 30.71
N THR A 237 33.19 2.67 29.56
CA THR A 237 32.64 1.32 29.45
C THR A 237 33.70 0.31 29.86
N ASN A 238 33.38 -0.52 30.86
CA ASN A 238 34.27 -1.56 31.41
C ASN A 238 33.81 -2.98 31.06
N ILE A 239 32.83 -3.12 30.17
CA ILE A 239 32.30 -4.43 29.72
C ILE A 239 32.31 -4.47 28.19
N ASP A 240 32.39 -5.68 27.63
CA ASP A 240 32.26 -5.89 26.19
C ASP A 240 30.78 -5.92 25.80
N LEU A 241 30.20 -4.71 25.60
CA LEU A 241 28.77 -4.51 25.37
C LEU A 241 28.33 -4.89 23.97
N ILE A 242 29.21 -4.76 22.96
CA ILE A 242 28.87 -4.98 21.55
C ILE A 242 28.35 -6.40 21.29
N PRO A 243 28.99 -7.48 21.78
CA PRO A 243 28.49 -8.84 21.62
C PRO A 243 27.24 -9.15 22.44
N MET A 244 26.87 -8.30 23.41
CA MET A 244 25.71 -8.50 24.30
C MET A 244 24.44 -7.83 23.75
N ALA A 245 24.57 -6.86 22.84
CA ALA A 245 23.48 -6.13 22.20
C ALA A 245 23.07 -6.75 20.85
#